data_9ca5f073b9e40e54ff05bd61cba661f0
#
_entry.id   9ca5f073b9e40e54ff05bd61cba661f0
#
_cell.length_a   1.000
_cell.length_b   1.000
_cell.length_c   1.000
_cell.angle_alpha   90.00
_cell.angle_beta   90.00
_cell.angle_gamma   90.00
#
_symmetry.space_group_name_H-M   'P 1'
#
loop_
_entity.id
_entity.type
_entity.pdbx_description
1 polymer ?
#
loop_
_entity_poly.entity_id
_entity_poly.type
_entity_poly.pdbx_seq_one_letter_code
_entity_poly.pdbx_strand_id
1 'polypeptide(L)'
;MKIVIIEDEAFAARRLENLIKEYSEEIEIAVWLESVRDAIEWFRNNEEPDLLFLDIHLEDNLSFAIFDKVTISCPIVFTTATDELAVKAFMTKGIDFLHKPIVQSELNAMLDKYSKNDPSLRKVIDAGFFDDLMNRK
;
A
#
# COMPACT_ATOMS: atom_id res chain seq x y z
N MET A 1 2.66 -13.66 8.36
CA MET A 1 2.19 -12.61 7.42
C MET A 1 3.36 -12.09 6.60
N LYS A 2 3.15 -11.99 5.31
CA LYS A 2 4.16 -11.50 4.37
C LYS A 2 3.71 -10.14 3.84
N ILE A 3 4.59 -9.14 3.94
CA ILE A 3 4.29 -7.75 3.56
C ILE A 3 5.25 -7.28 2.47
N VAL A 4 4.73 -6.51 1.52
CA VAL A 4 5.54 -5.78 0.53
C VAL A 4 5.38 -4.29 0.81
N ILE A 5 6.48 -3.56 0.73
CA ILE A 5 6.50 -2.10 0.88
C ILE A 5 6.93 -1.49 -0.45
N ILE A 6 6.13 -0.54 -0.95
CA ILE A 6 6.48 0.25 -2.13
C ILE A 6 6.59 1.71 -1.69
N GLU A 7 7.82 2.21 -1.67
CA GLU A 7 8.17 3.53 -1.16
C GLU A 7 9.50 3.96 -1.77
N ASP A 8 9.57 5.14 -2.36
CA ASP A 8 10.80 5.60 -3.02
C ASP A 8 11.83 6.19 -2.06
N GLU A 9 11.44 6.63 -0.87
CA GLU A 9 12.37 7.18 0.11
C GLU A 9 12.87 6.11 1.07
N ALA A 10 14.18 5.89 1.09
CA ALA A 10 14.80 4.86 1.94
C ALA A 10 14.49 5.09 3.42
N PHE A 11 14.51 6.35 3.88
CA PHE A 11 14.24 6.67 5.27
C PHE A 11 12.81 6.29 5.66
N ALA A 12 11.83 6.63 4.82
CA ALA A 12 10.43 6.32 5.08
C ALA A 12 10.17 4.80 5.04
N ALA A 13 10.79 4.10 4.10
CA ALA A 13 10.67 2.65 3.99
C ALA A 13 11.24 1.95 5.23
N ARG A 14 12.42 2.40 5.68
CA ARG A 14 13.07 1.82 6.86
C ARG A 14 12.26 2.09 8.12
N ARG A 15 11.73 3.30 8.24
CA ARG A 15 10.87 3.64 9.37
C ARG A 15 9.65 2.72 9.42
N LEU A 16 8.98 2.53 8.30
CA LEU A 16 7.82 1.65 8.23
C LEU A 16 8.20 0.22 8.60
N GLU A 17 9.30 -0.28 8.08
CA GLU A 17 9.79 -1.60 8.41
C GLU A 17 10.03 -1.76 9.91
N ASN A 18 10.67 -0.77 10.53
CA ASN A 18 10.93 -0.78 11.97
C ASN A 18 9.63 -0.77 12.78
N LEU A 19 8.64 0.01 12.37
CA LEU A 19 7.34 0.05 13.04
C LEU A 19 6.60 -1.28 12.91
N ILE A 20 6.70 -1.93 11.76
CA ILE A 20 6.11 -3.25 11.54
C ILE A 20 6.79 -4.29 12.45
N LYS A 21 8.11 -4.26 12.54
CA LYS A 21 8.86 -5.19 13.40
C LYS A 21 8.59 -4.95 14.88
N GLU A 22 8.34 -3.71 15.27
CA GLU A 22 7.92 -3.40 16.63
C GLU A 22 6.56 -4.02 16.97
N TYR A 23 5.66 -4.07 16.01
CA TYR A 23 4.37 -4.75 16.16
C TYR A 23 4.55 -6.27 16.29
N SER A 24 5.35 -6.88 15.40
CA SER A 24 5.65 -8.31 15.46
C SER A 24 6.90 -8.63 14.65
N GLU A 25 7.87 -9.25 15.29
CA GLU A 25 9.10 -9.70 14.62
C GLU A 25 8.86 -10.87 13.67
N GLU A 26 7.72 -11.54 13.80
CA GLU A 26 7.39 -12.69 12.97
C GLU A 26 6.92 -12.31 11.58
N ILE A 27 6.56 -11.03 11.38
CA ILE A 27 6.15 -10.56 10.06
C ILE A 27 7.36 -10.52 9.12
N GLU A 28 7.19 -11.12 7.96
CA GLU A 28 8.23 -11.12 6.92
C GLU A 28 8.01 -9.94 5.96
N ILE A 29 9.02 -9.09 5.81
CA ILE A 29 9.04 -8.08 4.75
C ILE A 29 9.66 -8.75 3.53
N ALA A 30 8.83 -9.14 2.58
CA ALA A 30 9.28 -9.91 1.42
C ALA A 30 10.22 -9.09 0.52
N VAL A 31 9.88 -7.83 0.30
CA VAL A 31 10.68 -6.93 -0.53
C VAL A 31 10.28 -5.49 -0.26
N TRP A 32 11.22 -4.58 -0.50
CA TRP A 32 10.99 -3.15 -0.58
C TRP A 32 11.26 -2.73 -2.02
N LEU A 33 10.24 -2.12 -2.65
CA LEU A 33 10.31 -1.67 -4.04
C LEU A 33 10.26 -0.15 -4.07
N GLU A 34 11.00 0.46 -4.97
CA GLU A 34 11.22 1.89 -4.96
C GLU A 34 10.50 2.65 -6.06
N SER A 35 9.92 1.95 -7.03
CA SER A 35 9.33 2.60 -8.21
C SER A 35 8.13 1.83 -8.75
N VAL A 36 7.33 2.52 -9.59
CA VAL A 36 6.24 1.89 -10.33
C VAL A 36 6.78 0.75 -11.20
N ARG A 37 7.89 1.02 -11.89
CA ARG A 37 8.50 0.04 -12.78
C ARG A 37 8.91 -1.24 -12.03
N ASP A 38 9.59 -1.09 -10.90
CA ASP A 38 10.03 -2.25 -10.12
C ASP A 38 8.84 -3.01 -9.55
N ALA A 39 7.80 -2.28 -9.14
CA ALA A 39 6.58 -2.89 -8.61
C ALA A 39 5.88 -3.74 -9.67
N ILE A 40 5.74 -3.21 -10.88
CA ILE A 40 5.11 -3.94 -11.99
C ILE A 40 5.87 -5.23 -12.26
N GLU A 41 7.19 -5.15 -12.35
CA GLU A 41 8.02 -6.32 -12.61
C GLU A 41 7.89 -7.36 -11.49
N TRP A 42 7.93 -6.91 -10.24
CA TRP A 42 7.83 -7.82 -9.11
C TRP A 42 6.49 -8.55 -9.08
N PHE A 43 5.38 -7.83 -9.26
CA PHE A 43 4.05 -8.44 -9.23
C PHE A 43 3.78 -9.38 -10.41
N ARG A 44 4.48 -9.20 -11.52
CA ARG A 44 4.38 -10.12 -12.66
C ARG A 44 5.10 -11.43 -12.43
N ASN A 45 6.10 -11.44 -11.55
CA ASN A 45 7.01 -12.58 -11.37
C ASN A 45 6.90 -13.25 -10.01
N ASN A 46 6.06 -12.75 -9.11
CA ASN A 46 5.95 -13.26 -7.75
C ASN A 46 4.51 -13.37 -7.30
N GLU A 47 4.27 -14.21 -6.32
CA GLU A 47 2.97 -14.29 -5.69
C GLU A 47 2.71 -13.05 -4.87
N GLU A 48 1.43 -12.66 -4.76
CA GLU A 48 1.05 -11.50 -3.98
C GLU A 48 1.32 -11.71 -2.49
N PRO A 49 1.67 -10.63 -1.77
CA PRO A 49 1.83 -10.71 -0.33
C PRO A 49 0.47 -10.77 0.37
N ASP A 50 0.50 -10.91 1.69
CA ASP A 50 -0.71 -10.83 2.50
C ASP A 50 -1.19 -9.38 2.66
N LEU A 51 -0.27 -8.43 2.59
CA LEU A 51 -0.57 -7.00 2.72
C LEU A 51 0.46 -6.18 1.96
N LEU A 52 0.00 -5.14 1.29
CA LEU A 52 0.86 -4.20 0.54
C LEU A 52 0.71 -2.81 1.13
N PHE A 53 1.84 -2.19 1.49
CA PHE A 53 1.90 -0.76 1.80
C PHE A 53 2.40 -0.03 0.58
N LEU A 54 1.64 0.94 0.10
CA LEU A 54 1.88 1.58 -1.19
C LEU A 54 1.82 3.10 -1.06
N ASP A 55 2.96 3.76 -1.26
CA ASP A 55 3.01 5.22 -1.31
C ASP A 55 2.28 5.71 -2.57
N ILE A 56 1.53 6.79 -2.44
CA ILE A 56 0.78 7.36 -3.56
C ILE A 56 1.72 7.97 -4.59
N HIS A 57 2.74 8.70 -4.14
CA HIS A 57 3.69 9.39 -5.02
C HIS A 57 5.03 8.67 -5.03
N LEU A 58 5.39 8.12 -6.17
CA LEU A 58 6.68 7.50 -6.38
C LEU A 58 7.52 8.36 -7.32
N GLU A 59 8.84 8.15 -7.31
CA GLU A 59 9.77 8.96 -8.07
C GLU A 59 9.45 9.00 -9.56
N ASP A 60 9.08 7.86 -10.13
CA ASP A 60 8.84 7.76 -11.57
C ASP A 60 7.39 8.04 -11.98
N ASN A 61 6.42 7.96 -11.06
CA ASN A 61 5.02 8.23 -11.38
C ASN A 61 4.15 8.11 -10.12
N LEU A 62 2.87 8.47 -10.24
CA LEU A 62 1.88 8.11 -9.23
C LEU A 62 1.76 6.58 -9.18
N SER A 63 1.65 6.02 -7.98
CA SER A 63 1.57 4.57 -7.81
C SER A 63 0.37 3.94 -8.52
N PHE A 64 -0.66 4.74 -8.80
CA PHE A 64 -1.85 4.26 -9.52
C PHE A 64 -1.51 3.72 -10.90
N ALA A 65 -0.40 4.16 -11.50
CA ALA A 65 0.06 3.64 -12.79
C ALA A 65 0.39 2.15 -12.75
N ILE A 66 0.68 1.59 -11.57
CA ILE A 66 0.93 0.16 -11.42
C ILE A 66 -0.29 -0.64 -11.89
N PHE A 67 -1.48 -0.13 -11.59
CA PHE A 67 -2.74 -0.84 -11.87
C PHE A 67 -3.14 -0.80 -13.34
N ASP A 68 -2.46 0.00 -14.16
CA ASP A 68 -2.62 -0.05 -15.60
C ASP A 68 -1.97 -1.30 -16.21
N LYS A 69 -1.03 -1.89 -15.49
CA LYS A 69 -0.20 -2.99 -15.99
C LYS A 69 -0.42 -4.31 -15.29
N VAL A 70 -0.81 -4.28 -14.02
CA VAL A 70 -1.04 -5.50 -13.23
C VAL A 70 -2.30 -5.33 -12.39
N THR A 71 -2.98 -6.44 -12.14
CA THR A 71 -4.11 -6.48 -11.21
C THR A 71 -3.61 -7.00 -9.88
N ILE A 72 -3.92 -6.27 -8.80
CA ILE A 72 -3.50 -6.64 -7.46
C ILE A 72 -4.76 -6.92 -6.64
N SER A 73 -4.85 -8.10 -6.06
CA SER A 73 -6.01 -8.51 -5.27
C SER A 73 -5.74 -8.60 -3.77
N CYS A 74 -4.47 -8.53 -3.34
CA CYS A 74 -4.16 -8.50 -1.92
C CYS A 74 -4.62 -7.17 -1.30
N PRO A 75 -4.85 -7.14 0.02
CA PRO A 75 -5.18 -5.89 0.70
C PRO A 75 -4.07 -4.85 0.53
N ILE A 76 -4.47 -3.59 0.37
CA ILE A 76 -3.55 -2.47 0.18
C ILE A 76 -3.86 -1.40 1.22
N VAL A 77 -2.80 -0.92 1.88
CA VAL A 77 -2.86 0.26 2.73
C VAL A 77 -1.99 1.32 2.06
N PHE A 78 -2.62 2.42 1.66
CA PHE A 78 -1.88 3.52 1.03
C PHE A 78 -1.18 4.37 2.08
N THR A 79 -0.04 4.91 1.74
CA THR A 79 0.65 5.89 2.58
C THR A 79 0.73 7.21 1.83
N THR A 80 0.55 8.31 2.54
CA THR A 80 0.52 9.63 1.93
C THR A 80 1.08 10.69 2.85
N ALA A 81 1.83 11.63 2.28
CA ALA A 81 2.36 12.77 3.03
C ALA A 81 1.27 13.82 3.27
N THR A 82 0.65 14.31 2.21
CA THR A 82 -0.44 15.26 2.29
C THR A 82 -1.13 15.39 0.94
N ASP A 83 -2.29 14.85 0.82
CA ASP A 83 -3.15 15.12 -0.33
C ASP A 83 -4.59 14.99 0.15
N GLU A 84 -5.18 16.12 0.55
CA GLU A 84 -6.53 16.13 1.09
C GLU A 84 -7.56 15.57 0.12
N LEU A 85 -7.36 15.81 -1.18
CA LEU A 85 -8.28 15.31 -2.19
C LEU A 85 -8.21 13.77 -2.29
N ALA A 86 -7.01 13.22 -2.31
CA ALA A 86 -6.82 11.77 -2.32
C ALA A 86 -7.36 11.13 -1.05
N VAL A 87 -7.13 11.76 0.11
CA VAL A 87 -7.64 11.27 1.40
C VAL A 87 -9.16 11.21 1.39
N LYS A 88 -9.82 12.25 0.94
CA LYS A 88 -11.29 12.27 0.85
C LYS A 88 -11.80 11.18 -0.08
N ALA A 89 -11.13 10.99 -1.22
CA ALA A 89 -11.49 9.96 -2.17
C ALA A 89 -11.33 8.56 -1.55
N PHE A 90 -10.23 8.32 -0.82
CA PHE A 90 -10.02 7.06 -0.12
C PHE A 90 -11.09 6.80 0.93
N MET A 91 -11.43 7.80 1.73
CA MET A 91 -12.48 7.67 2.74
C MET A 91 -13.82 7.31 2.10
N THR A 92 -14.16 7.95 0.98
CA THR A 92 -15.41 7.70 0.28
C THR A 92 -15.49 6.27 -0.26
N LYS A 93 -14.37 5.73 -0.72
CA LYS A 93 -14.31 4.37 -1.29
C LYS A 93 -14.01 3.27 -0.27
N GLY A 94 -13.80 3.64 0.99
CA GLY A 94 -13.46 2.68 2.02
C GLY A 94 -12.05 2.09 1.86
N ILE A 95 -11.13 2.86 1.32
CA ILE A 95 -9.74 2.45 1.13
C ILE A 95 -8.94 2.85 2.36
N ASP A 96 -8.16 1.92 2.89
CA ASP A 96 -7.31 2.20 4.04
C ASP A 96 -6.07 2.97 3.64
N PHE A 97 -5.71 3.94 4.46
CA PHE A 97 -4.51 4.73 4.25
C PHE A 97 -3.92 5.18 5.60
N LEU A 98 -2.64 5.52 5.57
CA LEU A 98 -1.93 6.08 6.73
C LEU A 98 -1.23 7.36 6.30
N HIS A 99 -1.35 8.40 7.12
CA HIS A 99 -0.62 9.66 6.90
C HIS A 99 0.82 9.53 7.36
N LYS A 100 1.72 10.13 6.61
CA LYS A 100 3.11 10.28 7.04
C LYS A 100 3.26 11.54 7.90
N PRO A 101 4.05 11.51 8.96
CA PRO A 101 4.80 10.35 9.44
C PRO A 101 3.88 9.32 10.08
N ILE A 102 4.14 8.04 9.81
CA ILE A 102 3.28 6.96 10.31
C ILE A 102 3.42 6.82 11.81
N VAL A 103 2.29 6.74 12.51
CA VAL A 103 2.22 6.60 13.95
C VAL A 103 2.05 5.14 14.32
N GLN A 104 2.81 4.66 15.30
CA GLN A 104 2.82 3.25 15.70
C GLN A 104 1.41 2.72 16.03
N SER A 105 0.62 3.48 16.79
CA SER A 105 -0.73 3.02 17.16
C SER A 105 -1.65 2.87 15.97
N GLU A 106 -1.55 3.75 14.99
CA GLU A 106 -2.35 3.67 13.76
C GLU A 106 -1.93 2.48 12.90
N LEU A 107 -0.61 2.25 12.81
CA LEU A 107 -0.09 1.09 12.09
C LEU A 107 -0.53 -0.20 12.77
N ASN A 108 -0.45 -0.27 14.09
CA ASN A 108 -0.86 -1.45 14.83
C ASN A 108 -2.34 -1.80 14.56
N ALA A 109 -3.20 -0.80 14.52
CA ALA A 109 -4.63 -1.01 14.21
C ALA A 109 -4.82 -1.58 12.80
N MET A 110 -4.04 -1.09 11.83
CA MET A 110 -4.08 -1.63 10.47
C MET A 110 -3.60 -3.08 10.42
N LEU A 111 -2.49 -3.38 11.10
CA LEU A 111 -1.95 -4.72 11.12
C LEU A 111 -2.89 -5.69 11.84
N ASP A 112 -3.53 -5.26 12.91
CA ASP A 112 -4.56 -6.06 13.58
C ASP A 112 -5.70 -6.42 12.63
N LYS A 113 -6.15 -5.43 11.86
CA LYS A 113 -7.23 -5.64 10.90
C LYS A 113 -6.89 -6.69 9.85
N TYR A 114 -5.69 -6.61 9.28
CA TYR A 114 -5.30 -7.46 8.17
C TYR A 114 -4.63 -8.78 8.58
N SER A 115 -4.20 -8.90 9.82
CA SER A 115 -3.57 -10.14 10.30
C SER A 115 -4.56 -11.29 10.48
N LYS A 116 -5.85 -10.99 10.46
CA LYS A 116 -6.91 -12.02 10.61
C LYS A 116 -7.18 -12.78 9.32
N ASN A 117 -6.54 -12.41 8.24
CA ASN A 117 -6.66 -13.07 6.93
C ASN A 117 -8.12 -13.23 6.48
N ASP A 118 -8.92 -12.19 6.64
CA ASP A 118 -10.34 -12.18 6.28
C ASP A 118 -10.49 -11.93 4.77
N PRO A 119 -11.03 -12.89 3.99
CA PRO A 119 -11.17 -12.71 2.54
C PRO A 119 -12.05 -11.52 2.15
N SER A 120 -12.98 -11.10 3.02
CA SER A 120 -13.86 -9.96 2.73
C SER A 120 -13.10 -8.64 2.63
N LEU A 121 -11.87 -8.58 3.15
CA LEU A 121 -11.03 -7.38 3.08
C LEU A 121 -10.24 -7.29 1.77
N ARG A 122 -10.28 -8.34 0.94
CA ARG A 122 -9.59 -8.33 -0.35
C ARG A 122 -10.47 -7.63 -1.37
N LYS A 123 -9.90 -6.65 -2.06
CA LYS A 123 -10.57 -5.90 -3.11
C LYS A 123 -9.70 -5.93 -4.35
N VAL A 124 -10.31 -6.21 -5.49
CA VAL A 124 -9.59 -6.11 -6.76
C VAL A 124 -9.48 -4.63 -7.11
N ILE A 125 -8.26 -4.14 -7.15
CA ILE A 125 -7.96 -2.76 -7.49
C ILE A 125 -7.27 -2.77 -8.86
N ASP A 126 -7.88 -2.11 -9.82
CA ASP A 126 -7.37 -2.02 -11.19
C ASP A 126 -7.40 -0.57 -11.67
N ALA A 127 -7.00 -0.36 -12.91
CA ALA A 127 -6.97 0.98 -13.50
C ALA A 127 -8.33 1.65 -13.47
N GLY A 128 -9.41 0.90 -13.76
CA GLY A 128 -10.77 1.45 -13.77
C GLY A 128 -11.19 1.99 -12.42
N PHE A 129 -10.78 1.31 -11.33
CA PHE A 129 -11.07 1.76 -9.98
C PHE A 129 -10.49 3.15 -9.72
N PHE A 130 -9.23 3.37 -10.11
CA PHE A 130 -8.58 4.67 -9.90
C PHE A 130 -9.05 5.72 -10.88
N ASP A 131 -9.39 5.35 -12.11
CA ASP A 131 -9.95 6.28 -13.08
C ASP A 131 -11.25 6.87 -12.54
N ASP A 132 -12.13 6.04 -11.98
CA ASP A 132 -13.36 6.51 -11.35
C ASP A 132 -13.08 7.44 -10.18
N LEU A 133 -12.07 7.12 -9.40
CA LEU A 133 -11.70 7.89 -8.21
C LEU A 133 -11.13 9.26 -8.58
N MET A 134 -10.20 9.29 -9.55
CA MET A 134 -9.44 10.50 -9.88
C MET A 134 -10.16 11.42 -10.87
N ASN A 135 -11.06 10.88 -11.68
CA ASN A 135 -11.82 11.66 -12.67
C ASN A 135 -13.18 12.12 -12.16
N ARG A 136 -13.47 11.89 -10.93
CA ARG A 136 -14.73 12.30 -10.31
C ARG A 136 -14.78 13.80 -10.18
N LYS A 137 -15.74 14.39 -10.78
CA LYS A 137 -15.98 15.84 -10.69
C LYS A 137 -17.05 16.13 -9.66
#